data_6cf678dbeee8b241b8d1573794d268dd
#
_entry.id   6cf678dbeee8b241b8d1573794d268dd
#
_cell.length_a   1.000
_cell.length_b   1.000
_cell.length_c   1.000
_cell.angle_alpha   90.00
_cell.angle_beta   90.00
_cell.angle_gamma   90.00
#
_symmetry.space_group_name_H-M   'P 1'
#
loop_
_entity.id
_entity.type
_entity.pdbx_description
1 polymer ?
#
loop_
_entity_poly.entity_id
_entity_poly.type
_entity_poly.pdbx_seq_one_letter_code
_entity_poly.pdbx_strand_id
1 'polypeptide(L)'
;MIYKIFIKNKIILITDDIHILKHITDRVLIKYQPNINEIIDILKDFSDNDVYQQLILISYELETFYIKFYNLFKVVLGAGGVVFNETMDKILFILRNGVWDLPKGKIDFGESDEKAAIREVCEETGVCDLTLIKRLDSTLHIYFSNNEAYLKETHWFSMKAKENLQLIPQKEEKIEVVQWFTPDDIRANWDNMFLSIKSLLVSNNFFKL
;
A
#
# COMPACT_ATOMS: atom_id res chain seq x y z
N MET A 1 6.12 -12.31 -14.72
CA MET A 1 6.24 -11.27 -13.64
C MET A 1 4.86 -10.71 -13.35
N ILE A 2 4.60 -10.17 -12.13
CA ILE A 2 3.27 -9.63 -11.77
C ILE A 2 3.46 -8.28 -11.09
N TYR A 3 2.82 -7.23 -11.62
CA TYR A 3 2.68 -5.95 -10.93
C TYR A 3 1.35 -5.92 -10.19
N LYS A 4 1.37 -5.59 -8.90
CA LYS A 4 0.20 -5.50 -8.04
C LYS A 4 -0.06 -4.05 -7.68
N ILE A 5 -1.26 -3.57 -7.96
CA ILE A 5 -1.68 -2.20 -7.75
C ILE A 5 -3.02 -2.22 -7.02
N PHE A 6 -3.25 -1.26 -6.14
CA PHE A 6 -4.49 -1.14 -5.38
C PHE A 6 -5.31 0.05 -5.87
N ILE A 7 -6.63 -0.07 -5.80
CA ILE A 7 -7.57 1.01 -6.04
C ILE A 7 -8.76 0.84 -5.10
N LYS A 8 -9.02 1.83 -4.22
CA LYS A 8 -9.98 1.65 -3.11
C LYS A 8 -9.65 0.35 -2.34
N ASN A 9 -10.62 -0.54 -2.16
CA ASN A 9 -10.44 -1.85 -1.53
C ASN A 9 -10.42 -3.00 -2.57
N LYS A 10 -9.73 -2.80 -3.71
CA LYS A 10 -9.66 -3.73 -4.84
C LYS A 10 -8.24 -3.88 -5.34
N ILE A 11 -7.97 -4.98 -6.06
CA ILE A 11 -6.65 -5.32 -6.58
C ILE A 11 -6.65 -5.28 -8.10
N ILE A 12 -5.61 -4.69 -8.68
CA ILE A 12 -5.29 -4.75 -10.09
C ILE A 12 -3.99 -5.54 -10.22
N LEU A 13 -3.98 -6.55 -11.07
CA LEU A 13 -2.79 -7.31 -11.45
C LEU A 13 -2.49 -7.05 -12.93
N ILE A 14 -1.23 -6.75 -13.23
CA ILE A 14 -0.74 -6.65 -14.61
C ILE A 14 0.29 -7.77 -14.79
N THR A 15 0.12 -8.63 -15.78
CA THR A 15 0.95 -9.82 -15.94
C THR A 15 0.98 -10.31 -17.40
N ASP A 16 2.03 -11.03 -17.74
CA ASP A 16 2.15 -11.85 -18.98
C ASP A 16 1.79 -13.33 -18.74
N ASP A 17 1.63 -13.73 -17.48
CA ASP A 17 1.37 -15.10 -17.11
C ASP A 17 -0.12 -15.43 -17.09
N ILE A 18 -0.61 -16.15 -18.13
CA ILE A 18 -1.98 -16.62 -18.22
C ILE A 18 -2.32 -17.72 -17.20
N HIS A 19 -1.31 -18.38 -16.60
CA HIS A 19 -1.58 -19.44 -15.62
C HIS A 19 -2.16 -18.91 -14.32
N ILE A 20 -2.02 -17.61 -14.05
CA ILE A 20 -2.71 -16.96 -12.92
C ILE A 20 -4.23 -17.23 -12.95
N LEU A 21 -4.80 -17.42 -14.15
CA LEU A 21 -6.22 -17.66 -14.32
C LEU A 21 -6.71 -19.01 -13.79
N LYS A 22 -5.80 -19.96 -13.50
CA LYS A 22 -6.14 -21.26 -12.88
C LYS A 22 -6.56 -21.15 -11.42
N HIS A 23 -6.23 -20.04 -10.76
CA HIS A 23 -6.47 -19.82 -9.34
C HIS A 23 -7.42 -18.64 -9.09
N ILE A 24 -8.20 -18.28 -10.12
CA ILE A 24 -9.16 -17.17 -10.01
C ILE A 24 -10.34 -17.62 -9.15
N THR A 25 -10.72 -16.76 -8.24
CA THR A 25 -11.98 -16.82 -7.51
C THR A 25 -13.08 -16.06 -8.28
N ASP A 26 -14.31 -16.08 -7.78
CA ASP A 26 -15.39 -15.25 -8.30
C ASP A 26 -15.06 -13.75 -8.21
N ARG A 27 -15.76 -12.91 -8.98
CA ARG A 27 -15.66 -11.45 -8.96
C ARG A 27 -14.35 -10.88 -9.54
N VAL A 28 -13.83 -11.53 -10.58
CA VAL A 28 -12.64 -11.09 -11.33
C VAL A 28 -13.03 -10.59 -12.72
N LEU A 29 -12.58 -9.38 -13.07
CA LEU A 29 -12.64 -8.84 -14.43
C LEU A 29 -11.31 -9.09 -15.12
N ILE A 30 -11.33 -9.67 -16.33
CA ILE A 30 -10.12 -9.98 -17.10
C ILE A 30 -10.15 -9.17 -18.41
N LYS A 31 -9.03 -8.54 -18.73
CA LYS A 31 -8.79 -7.84 -19.99
C LYS A 31 -7.53 -8.40 -20.66
N TYR A 32 -7.68 -8.94 -21.84
CA TYR A 32 -6.57 -9.42 -22.67
C TYR A 32 -6.11 -8.34 -23.64
N GLN A 33 -4.81 -8.07 -23.68
CA GLN A 33 -4.20 -7.07 -24.58
C GLN A 33 -4.98 -5.74 -24.56
N PRO A 34 -5.23 -5.16 -23.36
CA PRO A 34 -6.07 -3.96 -23.30
C PRO A 34 -5.39 -2.79 -24.01
N ASN A 35 -6.21 -1.99 -24.71
CA ASN A 35 -5.74 -0.77 -25.32
C ASN A 35 -5.34 0.24 -24.23
N ILE A 36 -4.11 0.74 -24.27
CA ILE A 36 -3.59 1.66 -23.26
C ILE A 36 -4.43 2.95 -23.15
N ASN A 37 -5.03 3.42 -24.24
CA ASN A 37 -5.87 4.62 -24.25
C ASN A 37 -7.20 4.45 -23.53
N GLU A 38 -7.64 3.21 -23.30
CA GLU A 38 -8.90 2.88 -22.60
C GLU A 38 -8.68 2.56 -21.11
N ILE A 39 -7.43 2.47 -20.67
CA ILE A 39 -7.10 2.01 -19.30
C ILE A 39 -7.74 2.90 -18.24
N ILE A 40 -7.70 4.20 -18.38
CA ILE A 40 -8.26 5.13 -17.36
C ILE A 40 -9.76 4.89 -17.20
N ASP A 41 -10.50 4.69 -18.31
CA ASP A 41 -11.94 4.42 -18.26
C ASP A 41 -12.23 3.04 -17.67
N ILE A 42 -11.46 2.02 -18.07
CA ILE A 42 -11.55 0.68 -17.46
C ILE A 42 -11.32 0.74 -15.94
N LEU A 43 -10.35 1.52 -15.47
CA LEU A 43 -10.05 1.67 -14.05
C LEU A 43 -11.15 2.41 -13.28
N LYS A 44 -11.75 3.46 -13.87
CA LYS A 44 -12.89 4.17 -13.30
C LYS A 44 -14.09 3.23 -13.16
N ASP A 45 -14.46 2.56 -14.24
CA ASP A 45 -15.57 1.61 -14.24
C ASP A 45 -15.33 0.48 -13.23
N PHE A 46 -14.11 -0.09 -13.19
CA PHE A 46 -13.75 -1.10 -12.21
C PHE A 46 -13.79 -0.58 -10.77
N SER A 47 -13.30 0.63 -10.54
CA SER A 47 -13.31 1.28 -9.22
C SER A 47 -14.71 1.43 -8.66
N ASP A 48 -15.68 1.80 -9.51
CA ASP A 48 -17.06 2.10 -9.11
C ASP A 48 -18.00 0.88 -9.20
N ASN A 49 -17.56 -0.21 -9.79
CA ASN A 49 -18.35 -1.43 -9.96
C ASN A 49 -18.19 -2.39 -8.77
N ASP A 50 -19.25 -2.62 -8.02
CA ASP A 50 -19.23 -3.48 -6.82
C ASP A 50 -19.24 -5.00 -7.13
N VAL A 51 -19.44 -5.39 -8.39
CA VAL A 51 -19.43 -6.80 -8.79
C VAL A 51 -18.02 -7.38 -8.71
N TYR A 52 -17.02 -6.63 -9.18
CA TYR A 52 -15.63 -7.10 -9.27
C TYR A 52 -14.79 -6.61 -8.10
N GLN A 53 -13.93 -7.49 -7.56
CA GLN A 53 -12.94 -7.17 -6.52
C GLN A 53 -11.50 -7.20 -7.06
N GLN A 54 -11.31 -7.83 -8.21
CA GLN A 54 -10.01 -7.94 -8.86
C GLN A 54 -10.12 -7.64 -10.35
N LEU A 55 -9.14 -6.92 -10.89
CA LEU A 55 -8.94 -6.69 -12.31
C LEU A 55 -7.60 -7.33 -12.70
N ILE A 56 -7.61 -8.16 -13.75
CA ILE A 56 -6.39 -8.73 -14.32
C ILE A 56 -6.22 -8.17 -15.73
N LEU A 57 -5.13 -7.46 -15.96
CA LEU A 57 -4.69 -6.97 -17.25
C LEU A 57 -3.57 -7.88 -17.75
N ILE A 58 -3.84 -8.61 -18.85
CA ILE A 58 -2.87 -9.55 -19.43
C ILE A 58 -2.25 -8.89 -20.66
N SER A 59 -0.92 -8.72 -20.66
CA SER A 59 -0.18 -8.20 -21.80
C SER A 59 1.03 -9.06 -22.09
N TYR A 60 1.22 -9.50 -23.36
CA TYR A 60 2.40 -10.26 -23.78
C TYR A 60 3.67 -9.40 -23.81
N GLU A 61 3.52 -8.08 -23.95
CA GLU A 61 4.61 -7.11 -23.84
C GLU A 61 4.59 -6.41 -22.47
N LEU A 62 4.68 -7.20 -21.40
CA LEU A 62 4.44 -6.78 -20.02
C LEU A 62 5.19 -5.50 -19.63
N GLU A 63 6.50 -5.46 -19.85
CA GLU A 63 7.37 -4.33 -19.49
C GLU A 63 6.95 -3.05 -20.23
N THR A 64 6.76 -3.16 -21.55
CA THR A 64 6.34 -2.04 -22.41
C THR A 64 4.97 -1.53 -22.00
N PHE A 65 4.05 -2.45 -21.73
CA PHE A 65 2.70 -2.12 -21.28
C PHE A 65 2.73 -1.43 -19.91
N TYR A 66 3.50 -1.96 -18.96
CA TYR A 66 3.60 -1.38 -17.61
C TYR A 66 4.20 0.02 -17.63
N ILE A 67 5.24 0.26 -18.43
CA ILE A 67 5.80 1.62 -18.58
C ILE A 67 4.75 2.60 -19.13
N LYS A 68 4.01 2.21 -20.18
CA LYS A 68 2.93 3.03 -20.72
C LYS A 68 1.81 3.23 -19.69
N PHE A 69 1.44 2.19 -18.97
CA PHE A 69 0.45 2.25 -17.89
C PHE A 69 0.87 3.24 -16.79
N TYR A 70 2.10 3.13 -16.29
CA TYR A 70 2.64 4.00 -15.25
C TYR A 70 2.60 5.48 -15.66
N ASN A 71 2.91 5.76 -16.91
CA ASN A 71 2.94 7.11 -17.48
C ASN A 71 1.55 7.74 -17.70
N LEU A 72 0.45 6.99 -17.49
CA LEU A 72 -0.91 7.55 -17.50
C LEU A 72 -1.24 8.39 -16.26
N PHE A 73 -0.43 8.30 -15.22
CA PHE A 73 -0.74 8.86 -13.90
C PHE A 73 0.18 10.00 -13.53
N LYS A 74 -0.34 10.93 -12.73
CA LYS A 74 0.49 11.82 -11.92
C LYS A 74 1.02 11.04 -10.73
N VAL A 75 2.33 10.83 -10.67
CA VAL A 75 2.96 10.05 -9.61
C VAL A 75 3.12 10.89 -8.36
N VAL A 76 2.71 10.34 -7.23
CA VAL A 76 2.91 10.90 -5.89
C VAL A 76 3.78 9.93 -5.10
N LEU A 77 4.99 10.35 -4.76
CA LEU A 77 5.90 9.54 -3.96
C LEU A 77 5.63 9.73 -2.47
N GLY A 78 5.57 8.62 -1.76
CA GLY A 78 5.46 8.58 -0.31
C GLY A 78 6.45 7.59 0.28
N ALA A 79 6.71 7.74 1.58
CA ALA A 79 7.54 6.80 2.33
C ALA A 79 6.91 6.53 3.70
N GLY A 80 7.16 5.33 4.26
CA GLY A 80 6.61 4.96 5.56
C GLY A 80 7.33 3.76 6.19
N GLY A 81 6.90 3.42 7.40
CA GLY A 81 7.55 2.42 8.22
C GLY A 81 6.66 1.27 8.66
N VAL A 82 7.17 0.04 8.56
CA VAL A 82 6.73 -1.10 9.36
C VAL A 82 7.62 -1.11 10.59
N VAL A 83 7.14 -0.50 11.67
CA VAL A 83 7.92 -0.28 12.90
C VAL A 83 7.67 -1.41 13.87
N PHE A 84 8.71 -2.13 14.22
CA PHE A 84 8.71 -3.19 15.24
C PHE A 84 9.16 -2.62 16.59
N ASN A 85 8.66 -3.19 17.67
CA ASN A 85 9.22 -2.96 19.01
C ASN A 85 10.61 -3.64 19.16
N GLU A 86 11.26 -3.46 20.31
CA GLU A 86 12.61 -4.01 20.56
C GLU A 86 12.67 -5.55 20.48
N THR A 87 11.61 -6.23 20.88
CA THR A 87 11.51 -7.70 20.86
C THR A 87 11.05 -8.26 19.51
N MET A 88 10.69 -7.41 18.57
CA MET A 88 10.20 -7.76 17.21
C MET A 88 8.92 -8.60 17.21
N ASP A 89 8.11 -8.51 18.26
CA ASP A 89 6.86 -9.26 18.41
C ASP A 89 5.60 -8.38 18.29
N LYS A 90 5.78 -7.05 18.14
CA LYS A 90 4.70 -6.09 17.89
C LYS A 90 5.04 -5.16 16.74
N ILE A 91 4.00 -4.70 16.05
CA ILE A 91 4.08 -3.70 14.97
C ILE A 91 3.25 -2.48 15.35
N LEU A 92 3.76 -1.28 15.06
CA LEU A 92 3.08 -0.02 15.29
C LEU A 92 2.08 0.26 14.18
N PHE A 93 0.82 0.46 14.56
CA PHE A 93 -0.27 0.84 13.65
C PHE A 93 -0.86 2.18 14.00
N ILE A 94 -1.47 2.81 13.02
CA ILE A 94 -2.29 4.02 13.18
C ILE A 94 -3.73 3.70 12.78
N LEU A 95 -4.71 4.28 13.49
CA LEU A 95 -6.11 4.30 13.09
C LEU A 95 -6.39 5.63 12.41
N ARG A 96 -6.72 5.62 11.13
CA ARG A 96 -6.97 6.80 10.32
C ARG A 96 -8.30 6.69 9.60
N ASN A 97 -9.21 7.62 9.84
CA ASN A 97 -10.60 7.56 9.32
C ASN A 97 -11.28 6.21 9.60
N GLY A 98 -11.09 5.66 10.80
CA GLY A 98 -11.69 4.40 11.22
C GLY A 98 -11.07 3.13 10.62
N VAL A 99 -9.97 3.21 9.84
CA VAL A 99 -9.28 2.07 9.22
C VAL A 99 -7.84 2.00 9.71
N TRP A 100 -7.37 0.81 10.02
CA TRP A 100 -5.98 0.58 10.43
C TRP A 100 -5.02 0.64 9.25
N ASP A 101 -3.94 1.37 9.45
CA ASP A 101 -2.90 1.67 8.46
C ASP A 101 -1.52 1.66 9.14
N LEU A 102 -0.47 1.78 8.33
CA LEU A 102 0.90 2.01 8.79
C LEU A 102 1.28 3.48 8.58
N PRO A 103 2.13 4.05 9.46
CA PRO A 103 2.54 5.45 9.36
C PRO A 103 3.33 5.70 8.07
N LYS A 104 2.93 6.74 7.31
CA LYS A 104 3.48 7.11 6.01
C LYS A 104 2.97 8.43 5.50
N GLY A 105 3.80 9.18 4.86
CA GLY A 105 3.35 10.38 4.19
C GLY A 105 4.13 10.69 2.92
N LYS A 106 4.12 11.96 2.50
CA LYS A 106 4.70 12.39 1.23
C LYS A 106 6.20 12.61 1.38
N ILE A 107 6.97 12.23 0.37
CA ILE A 107 8.39 12.58 0.28
C ILE A 107 8.49 14.04 -0.14
N ASP A 108 9.17 14.87 0.63
CA ASP A 108 9.39 16.28 0.33
C ASP A 108 10.47 16.46 -0.73
N PHE A 109 10.44 17.62 -1.39
CA PHE A 109 11.41 17.93 -2.43
C PHE A 109 12.84 17.92 -1.89
N GLY A 110 13.70 17.09 -2.49
CA GLY A 110 15.11 16.94 -2.08
C GLY A 110 15.35 16.04 -0.87
N GLU A 111 14.31 15.41 -0.33
CA GLU A 111 14.42 14.45 0.76
C GLU A 111 14.64 13.01 0.21
N SER A 112 15.47 12.21 0.89
CA SER A 112 15.57 10.78 0.57
C SER A 112 14.40 9.99 1.17
N ASP A 113 14.07 8.85 0.55
CA ASP A 113 12.98 7.97 0.99
C ASP A 113 13.13 7.55 2.46
N GLU A 114 14.36 7.23 2.90
CA GLU A 114 14.66 6.80 4.28
C GLU A 114 14.37 7.93 5.26
N LYS A 115 14.80 9.17 4.92
CA LYS A 115 14.56 10.33 5.77
C LYS A 115 13.09 10.66 5.88
N ALA A 116 12.38 10.63 4.72
CA ALA A 116 10.94 10.83 4.68
C ALA A 116 10.21 9.78 5.53
N ALA A 117 10.57 8.50 5.42
CA ALA A 117 9.95 7.43 6.19
C ALA A 117 10.15 7.61 7.70
N ILE A 118 11.35 7.99 8.15
CA ILE A 118 11.64 8.27 9.57
C ILE A 118 10.85 9.49 10.06
N ARG A 119 10.84 10.58 9.28
CA ARG A 119 10.11 11.81 9.61
C ARG A 119 8.61 11.54 9.74
N GLU A 120 8.02 10.88 8.75
CA GLU A 120 6.58 10.60 8.74
C GLU A 120 6.15 9.67 9.89
N VAL A 121 6.93 8.63 10.20
CA VAL A 121 6.67 7.81 11.37
C VAL A 121 6.71 8.64 12.64
N CYS A 122 7.72 9.51 12.80
CA CYS A 122 7.85 10.38 13.97
C CYS A 122 6.67 11.36 14.07
N GLU A 123 6.30 12.03 12.98
CA GLU A 123 5.20 13.02 12.93
C GLU A 123 3.85 12.39 13.22
N GLU A 124 3.55 11.26 12.58
CA GLU A 124 2.24 10.58 12.69
C GLU A 124 2.04 9.85 14.03
N THR A 125 3.14 9.45 14.71
CA THR A 125 3.05 8.54 15.87
C THR A 125 3.69 9.05 17.16
N GLY A 126 4.55 10.06 17.09
CA GLY A 126 5.41 10.50 18.21
C GLY A 126 6.63 9.60 18.45
N VAL A 127 6.81 8.52 17.68
CA VAL A 127 7.95 7.59 17.80
C VAL A 127 9.09 8.07 16.91
N CYS A 128 10.08 8.75 17.49
CA CYS A 128 11.17 9.41 16.74
C CYS A 128 12.53 8.72 16.87
N ASP A 129 12.76 7.91 17.92
CA ASP A 129 13.99 7.12 18.09
C ASP A 129 13.87 5.81 17.31
N LEU A 130 14.14 5.91 15.99
CA LEU A 130 13.94 4.84 15.02
C LEU A 130 15.27 4.34 14.48
N THR A 131 15.44 3.02 14.47
CA THR A 131 16.53 2.34 13.77
C THR A 131 16.00 1.72 12.49
N LEU A 132 16.44 2.22 11.34
CA LEU A 132 16.10 1.64 10.04
C LEU A 132 16.82 0.29 9.86
N ILE A 133 16.08 -0.75 9.45
CA ILE A 133 16.61 -2.12 9.27
C ILE A 133 16.84 -2.40 7.80
N LYS A 134 15.81 -2.30 6.96
CA LYS A 134 15.90 -2.56 5.51
C LYS A 134 14.75 -1.92 4.73
N ARG A 135 14.98 -1.72 3.45
CA ARG A 135 13.93 -1.38 2.48
C ARG A 135 13.05 -2.61 2.21
N LEU A 136 11.77 -2.39 2.05
CA LEU A 136 10.74 -3.38 1.68
C LEU A 136 10.21 -3.08 0.28
N ASP A 137 9.31 -3.93 -0.20
CA ASP A 137 8.60 -3.69 -1.47
C ASP A 137 7.70 -2.45 -1.36
N SER A 138 7.66 -1.68 -2.44
CA SER A 138 6.74 -0.54 -2.53
C SER A 138 5.30 -0.99 -2.74
N THR A 139 4.35 -0.18 -2.29
CA THR A 139 2.94 -0.36 -2.64
C THR A 139 2.48 0.73 -3.61
N LEU A 140 1.67 0.33 -4.59
CA LEU A 140 1.12 1.21 -5.62
C LEU A 140 -0.39 1.36 -5.39
N HIS A 141 -0.88 2.60 -5.28
CA HIS A 141 -2.29 2.88 -5.07
C HIS A 141 -2.82 3.93 -6.04
N ILE A 142 -3.82 3.57 -6.84
CA ILE A 142 -4.48 4.49 -7.77
C ILE A 142 -5.63 5.20 -7.06
N TYR A 143 -5.75 6.50 -7.30
CA TYR A 143 -6.92 7.28 -6.92
C TYR A 143 -7.21 8.37 -7.95
N PHE A 144 -8.47 8.81 -8.00
CA PHE A 144 -8.92 9.89 -8.88
C PHE A 144 -9.26 11.12 -8.04
N SER A 145 -8.79 12.27 -8.48
CA SER A 145 -9.09 13.56 -7.85
C SER A 145 -9.08 14.66 -8.90
N ASN A 146 -10.05 15.57 -8.86
CA ASN A 146 -10.15 16.70 -9.80
C ASN A 146 -10.05 16.30 -11.27
N ASN A 147 -10.72 15.22 -11.67
CA ASN A 147 -10.69 14.62 -13.01
C ASN A 147 -9.30 14.11 -13.48
N GLU A 148 -8.35 14.00 -12.58
CA GLU A 148 -7.01 13.48 -12.87
C GLU A 148 -6.81 12.11 -12.20
N ALA A 149 -5.95 11.28 -12.81
CA ALA A 149 -5.55 10.00 -12.30
C ALA A 149 -4.18 10.12 -11.60
N TYR A 150 -4.11 9.65 -10.37
CA TYR A 150 -2.90 9.64 -9.57
C TYR A 150 -2.49 8.21 -9.24
N LEU A 151 -1.18 7.99 -9.22
CA LEU A 151 -0.56 6.77 -8.70
C LEU A 151 0.31 7.14 -7.51
N LYS A 152 -0.13 6.79 -6.30
CA LYS A 152 0.70 6.93 -5.10
C LYS A 152 1.59 5.71 -4.99
N GLU A 153 2.89 5.92 -5.10
CA GLU A 153 3.92 4.92 -4.84
C GLU A 153 4.49 5.17 -3.44
N THR A 154 4.30 4.21 -2.53
CA THR A 154 4.82 4.32 -1.17
C THR A 154 5.99 3.38 -0.98
N HIS A 155 7.15 3.94 -0.65
CA HIS A 155 8.38 3.24 -0.32
C HIS A 155 8.35 2.85 1.16
N TRP A 156 8.46 1.56 1.43
CA TRP A 156 8.36 1.03 2.79
C TRP A 156 9.71 0.62 3.35
N PHE A 157 9.86 0.83 4.65
CA PHE A 157 11.05 0.42 5.39
C PHE A 157 10.65 -0.32 6.66
N SER A 158 11.32 -1.45 6.96
CA SER A 158 11.23 -2.03 8.29
C SER A 158 12.13 -1.23 9.23
N MET A 159 11.60 -0.91 10.39
CA MET A 159 12.25 -0.12 11.42
C MET A 159 12.08 -0.76 12.79
N LYS A 160 12.88 -0.33 13.75
CA LYS A 160 12.81 -0.76 15.13
C LYS A 160 12.76 0.45 16.05
N ALA A 161 11.94 0.38 17.11
CA ALA A 161 11.81 1.41 18.12
C ALA A 161 11.58 0.81 19.51
N LYS A 162 11.79 1.63 20.56
CA LYS A 162 11.41 1.27 21.93
C LYS A 162 9.90 1.36 22.13
N GLU A 163 9.31 0.35 22.76
CA GLU A 163 7.86 0.31 23.02
C GLU A 163 7.40 1.30 24.09
N ASN A 164 8.27 1.67 25.01
CA ASN A 164 7.95 2.53 26.14
C ASN A 164 7.87 4.03 25.80
N LEU A 165 7.92 4.39 24.51
CA LEU A 165 7.77 5.77 24.06
C LEU A 165 6.30 6.21 24.16
N GLN A 166 6.08 7.49 24.44
CA GLN A 166 4.74 8.06 24.42
C GLN A 166 4.23 8.11 22.97
N LEU A 167 3.09 7.45 22.71
CA LEU A 167 2.42 7.45 21.41
C LEU A 167 1.56 8.72 21.29
N ILE A 168 1.78 9.52 20.24
CA ILE A 168 1.10 10.80 20.01
C ILE A 168 0.51 10.79 18.58
N PRO A 169 -0.82 10.57 18.43
CA PRO A 169 -1.46 10.65 17.12
C PRO A 169 -1.43 12.07 16.54
N GLN A 170 -1.03 12.21 15.28
CA GLN A 170 -1.10 13.48 14.55
C GLN A 170 -2.54 13.75 14.09
N LYS A 171 -3.24 14.60 14.84
CA LYS A 171 -4.68 14.88 14.60
C LYS A 171 -4.94 15.60 13.28
N GLU A 172 -4.01 16.41 12.80
CA GLU A 172 -4.07 17.15 11.52
C GLU A 172 -4.19 16.19 10.34
N GLU A 173 -3.57 15.00 10.45
CA GLU A 173 -3.66 13.91 9.47
C GLU A 173 -4.83 12.95 9.73
N LYS A 174 -5.76 13.33 10.63
CA LYS A 174 -6.93 12.52 11.03
C LYS A 174 -6.57 11.17 11.62
N ILE A 175 -5.42 11.08 12.28
CA ILE A 175 -5.01 9.91 13.04
C ILE A 175 -5.70 9.96 14.40
N GLU A 176 -6.50 8.95 14.68
CA GLU A 176 -7.32 8.86 15.89
C GLU A 176 -6.58 8.13 17.01
N VAL A 177 -5.85 7.05 16.64
CA VAL A 177 -5.14 6.16 17.55
C VAL A 177 -3.79 5.77 16.96
N VAL A 178 -2.79 5.64 17.82
CA VAL A 178 -1.51 4.96 17.54
C VAL A 178 -1.37 3.83 18.54
N GLN A 179 -1.07 2.62 18.07
CA GLN A 179 -1.06 1.43 18.93
C GLN A 179 -0.07 0.38 18.46
N TRP A 180 0.60 -0.27 19.41
CA TRP A 180 1.38 -1.48 19.17
C TRP A 180 0.44 -2.68 19.06
N PHE A 181 0.53 -3.41 17.95
CA PHE A 181 -0.25 -4.62 17.68
C PHE A 181 0.62 -5.87 17.83
N THR A 182 0.14 -6.80 18.63
CA THR A 182 0.61 -8.18 18.62
C THR A 182 0.07 -8.93 17.38
N PRO A 183 0.57 -10.12 17.03
CA PRO A 183 -0.02 -10.93 15.97
C PRO A 183 -1.51 -11.23 16.17
N ASP A 184 -1.98 -11.35 17.43
CA ASP A 184 -3.40 -11.57 17.73
C ASP A 184 -4.23 -10.30 17.49
N ASP A 185 -3.70 -9.12 17.82
CA ASP A 185 -4.34 -7.85 17.49
C ASP A 185 -4.45 -7.66 15.98
N ILE A 186 -3.41 -8.03 15.21
CA ILE A 186 -3.43 -8.00 13.74
C ILE A 186 -4.55 -8.91 13.22
N ARG A 187 -4.68 -10.15 13.74
CA ARG A 187 -5.76 -11.08 13.35
C ARG A 187 -7.14 -10.51 13.67
N ALA A 188 -7.33 -9.98 14.87
CA ALA A 188 -8.61 -9.44 15.32
C ALA A 188 -9.06 -8.22 14.48
N ASN A 189 -8.12 -7.44 13.96
CA ASN A 189 -8.39 -6.24 13.17
C ASN A 189 -8.17 -6.42 11.66
N TRP A 190 -7.92 -7.65 11.20
CA TRP A 190 -7.54 -7.92 9.81
C TRP A 190 -8.52 -7.34 8.80
N ASP A 191 -9.82 -7.52 9.01
CA ASP A 191 -10.83 -7.05 8.06
C ASP A 191 -10.93 -5.52 8.00
N ASN A 192 -10.51 -4.84 9.06
CA ASN A 192 -10.48 -3.37 9.13
C ASN A 192 -9.10 -2.78 8.76
N MET A 193 -8.34 -3.42 7.88
CA MET A 193 -7.06 -2.93 7.34
C MET A 193 -7.13 -2.73 5.83
N PHE A 194 -6.37 -1.76 5.31
CA PHE A 194 -6.22 -1.61 3.88
C PHE A 194 -5.59 -2.85 3.23
N LEU A 195 -6.08 -3.23 2.04
CA LEU A 195 -5.56 -4.38 1.28
C LEU A 195 -4.05 -4.25 0.97
N SER A 196 -3.57 -3.04 0.72
CA SER A 196 -2.14 -2.76 0.49
C SER A 196 -1.29 -3.11 1.71
N ILE A 197 -1.78 -2.80 2.92
CA ILE A 197 -1.09 -3.12 4.17
C ILE A 197 -1.12 -4.62 4.44
N LYS A 198 -2.27 -5.26 4.29
CA LYS A 198 -2.39 -6.73 4.36
C LYS A 198 -1.37 -7.41 3.42
N SER A 199 -1.31 -6.94 2.16
CA SER A 199 -0.37 -7.46 1.16
C SER A 199 1.08 -7.25 1.58
N LEU A 200 1.44 -6.07 2.08
CA LEU A 200 2.80 -5.74 2.55
C LEU A 200 3.23 -6.66 3.71
N LEU A 201 2.36 -6.88 4.69
CA LEU A 201 2.67 -7.73 5.84
C LEU A 201 2.87 -9.19 5.45
N VAL A 202 2.03 -9.72 4.55
CA VAL A 202 2.10 -11.11 4.09
C VAL A 202 3.31 -11.33 3.17
N SER A 203 3.54 -10.45 2.19
CA SER A 203 4.65 -10.60 1.23
C SER A 203 6.04 -10.54 1.89
N ASN A 204 6.16 -9.80 3.00
CA ASN A 204 7.40 -9.71 3.77
C ASN A 204 7.51 -10.73 4.93
N ASN A 205 6.57 -11.68 5.03
CA ASN A 205 6.50 -12.68 6.11
C ASN A 205 6.41 -12.09 7.53
N PHE A 206 5.88 -10.88 7.66
CA PHE A 206 5.66 -10.25 8.96
C PHE A 206 4.37 -10.75 9.63
N PHE A 207 3.49 -11.33 8.82
CA PHE A 207 2.25 -11.94 9.28
C PHE A 207 1.87 -13.13 8.40
N LYS A 208 1.35 -14.20 9.03
CA LYS A 208 0.80 -15.39 8.35
C LYS A 208 -0.64 -15.57 8.77
N LEU A 209 -1.53 -15.72 7.79
CA LEU A 209 -2.93 -16.06 7.99
C LEU A 209 -3.11 -17.49 8.47
#